data_aaf21a23d5fa53bd81778ad9d893d2b8
#
_entry.id   aaf21a23d5fa53bd81778ad9d893d2b8
#
_cell.length_a   1.000
_cell.length_b   1.000
_cell.length_c   1.000
_cell.angle_alpha   90.00
_cell.angle_beta   90.00
_cell.angle_gamma   90.00
#
_symmetry.space_group_name_H-M   'P 1'
#
loop_
_entity.id
_entity.type
_entity.pdbx_description
1 polymer ?
#
loop_
_entity_poly.entity_id
_entity_poly.type
_entity_poly.pdbx_seq_one_letter_code
_entity_poly.pdbx_strand_id
1 'polypeptide(L)'
;MADQRETKQEYLPGMVPPRGGALRRRGIYLLPNLFTTAGLFAGFYAIVQAMNGRFGEAAVAIFVAGLLDGLDGRVARMTRTQSEFGAEYDSLADMVSFGAAPALVLYEWALKDLDRFGWIAAFVYCAGAALRLARFNVMMDVVDKRYFQGLPSPAAAALVAGFVWLAHDNKIPLDDWGLQWVA
;
A
#
# COMPACT_ATOMS: atom_id res chain seq x y z
N MET A 1 43.09 -30.99 -24.67
CA MET A 1 43.14 -29.88 -25.63
C MET A 1 41.76 -29.81 -26.27
N ALA A 2 40.84 -29.04 -25.71
CA ALA A 2 39.48 -28.84 -26.20
C ALA A 2 39.34 -27.37 -26.58
N ASP A 3 39.08 -27.18 -27.86
CA ASP A 3 38.96 -25.92 -28.60
C ASP A 3 37.71 -25.13 -28.09
N GLN A 4 37.93 -24.04 -27.40
CA GLN A 4 36.91 -23.08 -27.07
C GLN A 4 36.77 -22.09 -28.22
N ARG A 5 35.86 -22.39 -29.15
CA ARG A 5 35.43 -21.41 -30.15
C ARG A 5 34.42 -20.46 -29.51
N GLU A 6 34.90 -19.36 -28.96
CA GLU A 6 34.07 -18.18 -28.68
C GLU A 6 33.50 -17.65 -30.01
N THR A 7 32.19 -17.82 -30.20
CA THR A 7 31.45 -17.15 -31.27
C THR A 7 31.34 -15.68 -30.95
N LYS A 8 32.35 -14.88 -31.35
CA LYS A 8 32.21 -13.42 -31.47
C LYS A 8 31.10 -13.12 -32.46
N GLN A 9 29.95 -12.66 -31.97
CA GLN A 9 28.97 -11.99 -32.82
C GLN A 9 29.60 -10.69 -33.32
N GLU A 10 30.05 -10.71 -34.56
CA GLU A 10 30.57 -9.54 -35.29
C GLU A 10 29.41 -8.59 -35.59
N TYR A 11 29.28 -7.50 -34.81
CA TYR A 11 28.32 -6.43 -35.06
C TYR A 11 28.76 -5.67 -36.33
N LEU A 12 28.00 -5.82 -37.40
CA LEU A 12 28.17 -5.01 -38.64
C LEU A 12 27.88 -3.53 -38.29
N PRO A 13 28.79 -2.59 -38.56
CA PRO A 13 28.58 -1.17 -38.35
C PRO A 13 27.52 -0.64 -39.32
N GLY A 14 26.32 -0.32 -38.80
CA GLY A 14 25.22 0.24 -39.60
C GLY A 14 23.83 -0.27 -39.23
N MET A 15 23.69 -1.33 -38.40
CA MET A 15 22.37 -1.75 -37.93
C MET A 15 21.94 -0.91 -36.73
N VAL A 16 21.12 0.10 -37.00
CA VAL A 16 20.36 0.80 -35.95
C VAL A 16 19.31 -0.16 -35.40
N PRO A 17 19.34 -0.53 -34.12
CA PRO A 17 18.32 -1.43 -33.55
C PRO A 17 16.95 -0.75 -33.67
N PRO A 18 15.88 -1.51 -33.96
CA PRO A 18 14.54 -0.95 -34.15
C PRO A 18 14.09 -0.24 -32.88
N ARG A 19 13.92 1.09 -32.96
CA ARG A 19 13.51 1.98 -31.86
C ARG A 19 12.14 1.65 -31.24
N GLY A 20 11.34 0.79 -31.87
CA GLY A 20 10.00 0.43 -31.41
C GLY A 20 9.95 -0.48 -30.17
N GLY A 21 11.01 -1.28 -29.91
CA GLY A 21 11.05 -2.22 -28.79
C GLY A 21 11.34 -1.57 -27.44
N ALA A 22 12.05 -0.45 -27.42
CA ALA A 22 12.43 0.24 -26.18
C ALA A 22 11.28 1.01 -25.53
N LEU A 23 10.40 1.62 -26.33
CA LEU A 23 9.22 2.35 -25.83
C LEU A 23 8.17 1.38 -25.26
N ARG A 24 7.96 0.23 -25.91
CA ARG A 24 7.03 -0.80 -25.45
C ARG A 24 7.51 -1.45 -24.15
N ARG A 25 8.80 -1.68 -23.99
CA ARG A 25 9.39 -2.20 -22.74
C ARG A 25 9.27 -1.18 -21.61
N ARG A 26 9.52 0.10 -21.84
CA ARG A 26 9.39 1.16 -20.83
C ARG A 26 7.94 1.32 -20.36
N GLY A 27 6.94 1.20 -21.24
CA GLY A 27 5.52 1.29 -20.87
C GLY A 27 5.06 0.16 -19.95
N ILE A 28 5.60 -1.04 -20.09
CA ILE A 28 5.22 -2.20 -19.26
C ILE A 28 5.70 -2.03 -17.81
N TYR A 29 6.85 -1.38 -17.57
CA TYR A 29 7.33 -1.08 -16.21
C TYR A 29 6.59 0.06 -15.52
N LEU A 30 5.86 0.91 -16.27
CA LEU A 30 5.09 2.02 -15.71
C LEU A 30 3.73 1.58 -15.17
N LEU A 31 3.15 0.48 -15.69
CA LEU A 31 1.82 0.03 -15.31
C LEU A 31 1.68 -0.31 -13.81
N PRO A 32 2.57 -1.13 -13.19
CA PRO A 32 2.46 -1.39 -11.76
C PRO A 32 2.56 -0.10 -10.94
N ASN A 33 3.54 0.75 -11.22
CA ASN A 33 3.74 2.00 -10.49
C ASN A 33 2.55 2.96 -10.62
N LEU A 34 1.78 2.88 -11.71
CA LEU A 34 0.56 3.67 -11.87
C LEU A 34 -0.54 3.22 -10.90
N PHE A 35 -0.72 1.90 -10.73
CA PHE A 35 -1.66 1.36 -9.75
C PHE A 35 -1.24 1.68 -8.33
N THR A 36 0.05 1.54 -7.99
CA THR A 36 0.61 1.94 -6.69
C THR A 36 0.36 3.43 -6.43
N THR A 37 0.60 4.30 -7.45
CA THR A 37 0.31 5.74 -7.33
C THR A 37 -1.18 6.02 -7.15
N ALA A 38 -2.05 5.28 -7.82
CA ALA A 38 -3.50 5.41 -7.66
C ALA A 38 -3.94 4.94 -6.25
N GLY A 39 -3.35 3.88 -5.72
CA GLY A 39 -3.55 3.42 -4.34
C GLY A 39 -3.11 4.46 -3.31
N LEU A 40 -1.92 5.03 -3.50
CA LEU A 40 -1.40 6.13 -2.68
C LEU A 40 -2.33 7.35 -2.72
N PHE A 41 -2.84 7.72 -3.92
CA PHE A 41 -3.80 8.79 -4.06
C PHE A 41 -5.10 8.50 -3.30
N ALA A 42 -5.61 7.27 -3.36
CA ALA A 42 -6.81 6.88 -2.63
C ALA A 42 -6.60 6.95 -1.11
N GLY A 43 -5.45 6.50 -0.59
CA GLY A 43 -5.07 6.64 0.81
C GLY A 43 -4.97 8.11 1.25
N PHE A 44 -4.31 8.94 0.46
CA PHE A 44 -4.24 10.39 0.71
C PHE A 44 -5.62 11.05 0.66
N TYR A 45 -6.45 10.68 -0.32
CA TYR A 45 -7.82 11.17 -0.43
C TYR A 45 -8.65 10.80 0.81
N ALA A 46 -8.46 9.59 1.37
CA ALA A 46 -9.13 9.17 2.60
C ALA A 46 -8.81 10.12 3.76
N ILE A 47 -7.54 10.52 3.92
CA ILE A 47 -7.14 11.49 4.95
C ILE A 47 -7.85 12.83 4.74
N VAL A 48 -7.85 13.34 3.52
CA VAL A 48 -8.51 14.61 3.19
C VAL A 48 -10.01 14.55 3.47
N GLN A 49 -10.67 13.44 3.14
CA GLN A 49 -12.11 13.28 3.43
C GLN A 49 -12.39 13.20 4.94
N ALA A 50 -11.55 12.51 5.71
CA ALA A 50 -11.68 12.49 7.17
C ALA A 50 -11.55 13.89 7.79
N MET A 51 -10.57 14.68 7.34
CA MET A 51 -10.42 16.08 7.77
C MET A 51 -11.64 16.97 7.42
N ASN A 52 -12.38 16.60 6.38
CA ASN A 52 -13.65 17.27 6.00
C ASN A 52 -14.88 16.67 6.69
N GLY A 53 -14.71 15.71 7.61
CA GLY A 53 -15.82 15.05 8.29
C GLY A 53 -16.59 14.03 7.44
N ARG A 54 -16.07 13.66 6.28
CA ARG A 54 -16.69 12.71 5.34
C ARG A 54 -16.18 11.29 5.56
N PHE A 55 -16.50 10.73 6.73
CA PHE A 55 -15.93 9.45 7.17
C PHE A 55 -16.33 8.26 6.31
N GLY A 56 -17.56 8.24 5.76
CA GLY A 56 -17.99 7.21 4.83
C GLY A 56 -17.16 7.19 3.55
N GLU A 57 -16.90 8.36 2.96
CA GLU A 57 -16.06 8.49 1.77
C GLU A 57 -14.60 8.14 2.08
N ALA A 58 -14.10 8.52 3.26
CA ALA A 58 -12.76 8.15 3.72
C ALA A 58 -12.60 6.62 3.84
N ALA A 59 -13.56 5.95 4.45
CA ALA A 59 -13.56 4.49 4.57
C ALA A 59 -13.57 3.79 3.22
N VAL A 60 -14.45 4.21 2.30
CA VAL A 60 -14.49 3.67 0.93
C VAL A 60 -13.17 3.88 0.21
N ALA A 61 -12.53 5.03 0.37
CA ALA A 61 -11.24 5.32 -0.26
C ALA A 61 -10.12 4.37 0.24
N ILE A 62 -10.12 3.97 1.52
CA ILE A 62 -9.19 2.97 2.06
C ILE A 62 -9.44 1.59 1.41
N PHE A 63 -10.71 1.19 1.21
CA PHE A 63 -11.02 -0.05 0.50
C PHE A 63 -10.57 -0.01 -0.96
N VAL A 64 -10.74 1.12 -1.63
CA VAL A 64 -10.26 1.32 -3.01
C VAL A 64 -8.73 1.23 -3.06
N ALA A 65 -8.02 1.83 -2.08
CA ALA A 65 -6.57 1.69 -1.98
C ALA A 65 -6.14 0.22 -1.87
N GLY A 66 -6.81 -0.58 -1.01
CA GLY A 66 -6.53 -2.02 -0.86
C GLY A 66 -6.82 -2.84 -2.12
N LEU A 67 -7.85 -2.46 -2.89
CA LEU A 67 -8.13 -3.11 -4.17
C LEU A 67 -7.03 -2.81 -5.20
N LEU A 68 -6.57 -1.55 -5.28
CA LEU A 68 -5.53 -1.12 -6.20
C LEU A 68 -4.18 -1.77 -5.88
N ASP A 69 -3.80 -1.86 -4.59
CA ASP A 69 -2.64 -2.60 -4.09
C ASP A 69 -2.68 -4.08 -4.49
N GLY A 70 -3.81 -4.74 -4.31
CA GLY A 70 -3.98 -6.13 -4.75
C GLY A 70 -3.87 -6.30 -6.28
N LEU A 71 -4.21 -5.28 -7.06
CA LEU A 71 -4.10 -5.30 -8.52
C LEU A 71 -2.67 -5.07 -8.99
N ASP A 72 -1.93 -4.09 -8.43
CA ASP A 72 -0.55 -3.82 -8.84
C ASP A 72 0.38 -4.99 -8.56
N GLY A 73 0.27 -5.63 -7.38
CA GLY A 73 1.00 -6.84 -7.05
C GLY A 73 0.70 -8.02 -8.00
N ARG A 74 -0.54 -8.14 -8.48
CA ARG A 74 -0.90 -9.14 -9.49
C ARG A 74 -0.34 -8.79 -10.87
N VAL A 75 -0.49 -7.54 -11.29
CA VAL A 75 0.00 -7.05 -12.58
C VAL A 75 1.52 -7.18 -12.65
N ALA A 76 2.27 -6.77 -11.62
CA ALA A 76 3.72 -6.89 -11.55
C ALA A 76 4.19 -8.34 -11.68
N ARG A 77 3.51 -9.29 -11.04
CA ARG A 77 3.80 -10.73 -11.16
C ARG A 77 3.50 -11.29 -12.56
N MET A 78 2.36 -10.92 -13.14
CA MET A 78 1.96 -11.40 -14.48
C MET A 78 2.86 -10.85 -15.58
N THR A 79 3.30 -9.61 -15.45
CA THR A 79 4.14 -8.94 -16.45
C THR A 79 5.63 -9.19 -16.25
N ARG A 80 6.03 -9.81 -15.13
CA ARG A 80 7.44 -10.01 -14.72
C ARG A 80 8.23 -8.70 -14.73
N THR A 81 7.59 -7.61 -14.30
CA THR A 81 8.17 -6.26 -14.28
C THR A 81 8.50 -5.77 -12.86
N GLN A 82 8.75 -6.69 -11.96
CA GLN A 82 9.20 -6.35 -10.60
C GLN A 82 10.56 -5.65 -10.68
N SER A 83 10.64 -4.45 -10.09
CA SER A 83 11.87 -3.70 -9.94
C SER A 83 12.09 -3.38 -8.45
N GLU A 84 13.34 -3.25 -8.03
CA GLU A 84 13.68 -2.82 -6.66
C GLU A 84 13.00 -1.48 -6.33
N PHE A 85 13.05 -0.51 -7.25
CA PHE A 85 12.35 0.76 -7.08
C PHE A 85 10.83 0.58 -6.90
N GLY A 86 10.20 -0.31 -7.67
CA GLY A 86 8.76 -0.58 -7.56
C GLY A 86 8.40 -1.15 -6.20
N ALA A 87 9.20 -2.07 -5.67
CA ALA A 87 8.97 -2.68 -4.36
C ALA A 87 9.11 -1.67 -3.20
N GLU A 88 10.12 -0.78 -3.26
CA GLU A 88 10.28 0.28 -2.28
C GLU A 88 9.17 1.32 -2.36
N TYR A 89 8.79 1.70 -3.58
CA TYR A 89 7.69 2.65 -3.80
C TYR A 89 6.35 2.10 -3.31
N ASP A 90 6.09 0.83 -3.53
CA ASP A 90 4.92 0.10 -3.04
C ASP A 90 4.87 0.12 -1.51
N SER A 91 5.99 -0.20 -0.85
CA SER A 91 6.10 -0.14 0.61
C SER A 91 5.81 1.26 1.18
N LEU A 92 6.26 2.32 0.50
CA LEU A 92 5.95 3.70 0.91
C LEU A 92 4.47 4.04 0.70
N ALA A 93 3.89 3.60 -0.41
CA ALA A 93 2.46 3.78 -0.70
C ALA A 93 1.59 3.04 0.33
N ASP A 94 1.96 1.81 0.69
CA ASP A 94 1.31 1.00 1.71
C ASP A 94 1.36 1.67 3.09
N MET A 95 2.50 2.25 3.44
CA MET A 95 2.64 2.96 4.71
C MET A 95 1.66 4.12 4.82
N VAL A 96 1.43 4.85 3.74
CA VAL A 96 0.45 5.95 3.72
C VAL A 96 -0.98 5.40 3.72
N SER A 97 -1.28 4.43 2.83
CA SER A 97 -2.65 3.96 2.58
C SER A 97 -3.20 3.07 3.70
N PHE A 98 -2.33 2.26 4.35
CA PHE A 98 -2.74 1.27 5.35
C PHE A 98 -2.15 1.52 6.74
N GLY A 99 -1.20 2.45 6.87
CA GLY A 99 -0.68 2.93 8.14
C GLY A 99 -1.27 4.27 8.53
N ALA A 100 -0.91 5.32 7.81
CA ALA A 100 -1.28 6.69 8.15
C ALA A 100 -2.77 7.00 7.92
N ALA A 101 -3.35 6.60 6.79
CA ALA A 101 -4.72 6.93 6.45
C ALA A 101 -5.73 6.35 7.44
N PRO A 102 -5.76 5.04 7.76
CA PRO A 102 -6.71 4.52 8.74
C PRO A 102 -6.47 5.09 10.16
N ALA A 103 -5.21 5.33 10.56
CA ALA A 103 -4.90 5.95 11.84
C ALA A 103 -5.51 7.35 11.95
N LEU A 104 -5.36 8.18 10.92
CA LEU A 104 -5.88 9.55 10.90
C LEU A 104 -7.39 9.60 10.72
N VAL A 105 -7.98 8.70 9.93
CA VAL A 105 -9.43 8.57 9.80
C VAL A 105 -10.04 8.23 11.16
N LEU A 106 -9.48 7.26 11.87
CA LEU A 106 -9.94 6.86 13.19
C LEU A 106 -9.75 7.99 14.22
N TYR A 107 -8.63 8.70 14.16
CA TYR A 107 -8.36 9.84 15.01
C TYR A 107 -9.38 10.95 14.81
N GLU A 108 -9.63 11.39 13.60
CA GLU A 108 -10.60 12.44 13.28
C GLU A 108 -12.03 12.03 13.60
N TRP A 109 -12.36 10.73 13.45
CA TRP A 109 -13.70 10.22 13.67
C TRP A 109 -14.05 10.07 15.17
N ALA A 110 -13.17 9.46 15.98
CA ALA A 110 -13.51 9.03 17.34
C ALA A 110 -12.50 9.43 18.42
N LEU A 111 -11.21 9.57 18.07
CA LEU A 111 -10.16 9.70 19.09
C LEU A 111 -9.79 11.15 19.39
N LYS A 112 -10.28 12.11 18.63
CA LYS A 112 -9.91 13.52 18.74
C LYS A 112 -10.29 14.10 20.12
N ASP A 113 -11.42 13.67 20.67
CA ASP A 113 -11.91 14.15 21.96
C ASP A 113 -11.18 13.53 23.17
N LEU A 114 -10.33 12.51 22.94
CA LEU A 114 -9.49 11.91 23.98
C LEU A 114 -8.16 12.66 24.20
N ASP A 115 -8.02 13.87 23.68
CA ASP A 115 -6.83 14.71 23.82
C ASP A 115 -5.52 13.96 23.51
N ARG A 116 -4.65 13.84 24.54
CA ARG A 116 -3.34 13.21 24.41
C ARG A 116 -3.40 11.72 24.11
N PHE A 117 -4.38 11.03 24.64
CA PHE A 117 -4.51 9.58 24.44
C PHE A 117 -4.96 9.25 23.02
N GLY A 118 -5.80 10.09 22.41
CA GLY A 118 -6.31 9.87 21.07
C GLY A 118 -5.21 9.85 20.00
N TRP A 119 -4.38 10.89 19.93
CA TRP A 119 -3.32 10.92 18.93
C TRP A 119 -2.20 9.90 19.23
N ILE A 120 -1.96 9.54 20.52
CA ILE A 120 -1.02 8.48 20.88
C ILE A 120 -1.51 7.13 20.35
N ALA A 121 -2.80 6.82 20.52
CA ALA A 121 -3.40 5.58 20.01
C ALA A 121 -3.29 5.49 18.48
N ALA A 122 -3.65 6.56 17.77
CA ALA A 122 -3.49 6.65 16.32
C ALA A 122 -2.02 6.47 15.88
N PHE A 123 -1.09 7.09 16.61
CA PHE A 123 0.35 6.93 16.35
C PHE A 123 0.82 5.49 16.57
N VAL A 124 0.38 4.82 17.63
CA VAL A 124 0.74 3.42 17.93
C VAL A 124 0.30 2.50 16.79
N TYR A 125 -0.92 2.69 16.26
CA TYR A 125 -1.38 1.95 15.09
C TYR A 125 -0.47 2.19 13.88
N CYS A 126 -0.19 3.45 13.56
CA CYS A 126 0.66 3.85 12.44
C CYS A 126 2.08 3.30 12.59
N ALA A 127 2.68 3.40 13.78
CA ALA A 127 4.01 2.86 14.07
C ALA A 127 4.04 1.33 13.98
N GLY A 128 2.98 0.66 14.45
CA GLY A 128 2.82 -0.79 14.32
C GLY A 128 2.78 -1.24 12.86
N ALA A 129 2.07 -0.51 12.00
CA ALA A 129 2.04 -0.76 10.56
C ALA A 129 3.43 -0.57 9.93
N ALA A 130 4.16 0.51 10.30
CA ALA A 130 5.51 0.79 9.81
C ALA A 130 6.50 -0.31 10.20
N LEU A 131 6.54 -0.68 11.48
CA LEU A 131 7.44 -1.73 11.99
C LEU A 131 7.16 -3.08 11.33
N ARG A 132 5.87 -3.39 11.13
CA ARG A 132 5.45 -4.60 10.46
C ARG A 132 5.93 -4.62 9.01
N LEU A 133 5.76 -3.54 8.28
CA LEU A 133 6.17 -3.41 6.88
C LEU A 133 7.70 -3.50 6.74
N ALA A 134 8.44 -2.81 7.60
CA ALA A 134 9.88 -2.89 7.67
C ALA A 134 10.38 -4.32 7.96
N ARG A 135 9.74 -5.01 8.92
CA ARG A 135 10.06 -6.41 9.22
C ARG A 135 9.79 -7.32 8.03
N PHE A 136 8.68 -7.11 7.33
CA PHE A 136 8.34 -7.90 6.14
C PHE A 136 9.39 -7.73 5.04
N ASN A 137 9.81 -6.51 4.75
CA ASN A 137 10.82 -6.20 3.73
C ASN A 137 12.18 -6.86 4.05
N VAL A 138 12.63 -6.78 5.32
CA VAL A 138 13.89 -7.40 5.75
C VAL A 138 13.84 -8.93 5.72
N MET A 139 12.66 -9.53 5.98
CA MET A 139 12.51 -10.98 6.06
C MET A 139 12.21 -11.66 4.73
N MET A 140 11.91 -10.92 3.66
CA MET A 140 11.57 -11.50 2.35
C MET A 140 12.68 -12.40 1.80
N ASP A 141 13.94 -12.14 2.16
CA ASP A 141 15.11 -12.90 1.70
C ASP A 141 15.49 -14.09 2.60
N VAL A 142 14.92 -14.21 3.81
CA VAL A 142 15.45 -15.13 4.84
C VAL A 142 14.42 -16.16 5.34
N VAL A 143 13.12 -15.91 5.22
CA VAL A 143 12.07 -16.75 5.86
C VAL A 143 11.36 -17.67 4.88
N ASP A 144 11.20 -18.94 5.32
CA ASP A 144 10.37 -19.94 4.64
C ASP A 144 8.93 -19.44 4.52
N LYS A 145 8.45 -19.28 3.28
CA LYS A 145 7.16 -18.69 2.88
C LYS A 145 5.91 -19.45 3.40
N ARG A 146 6.10 -20.44 4.25
CA ARG A 146 5.01 -21.31 4.75
C ARG A 146 4.22 -20.74 5.91
N TYR A 147 4.74 -19.73 6.63
CA TYR A 147 4.08 -19.19 7.81
C TYR A 147 3.81 -17.70 7.68
N PHE A 148 2.53 -17.36 7.66
CA PHE A 148 2.08 -15.97 7.69
C PHE A 148 2.20 -15.44 9.13
N GLN A 149 3.06 -14.44 9.37
CA GLN A 149 3.24 -13.85 10.71
C GLN A 149 2.39 -12.60 10.86
N GLY A 150 1.24 -12.74 11.50
CA GLY A 150 0.36 -11.62 11.87
C GLY A 150 -0.63 -11.18 10.78
N LEU A 151 -1.49 -10.20 11.12
CA LEU A 151 -2.53 -9.66 10.22
C LEU A 151 -1.90 -8.77 9.13
N PRO A 152 -2.19 -8.96 7.82
CA PRO A 152 -1.73 -8.06 6.76
C PRO A 152 -2.13 -6.61 6.99
N SER A 153 -1.26 -5.64 6.66
CA SER A 153 -1.56 -4.21 6.83
C SER A 153 -2.82 -3.77 6.07
N PRO A 154 -3.08 -4.22 4.81
CA PRO A 154 -4.35 -3.94 4.14
C PRO A 154 -5.57 -4.51 4.87
N ALA A 155 -5.44 -5.70 5.49
CA ALA A 155 -6.54 -6.30 6.25
C ALA A 155 -6.82 -5.54 7.55
N ALA A 156 -5.79 -5.10 8.27
CA ALA A 156 -5.94 -4.25 9.45
C ALA A 156 -6.61 -2.91 9.09
N ALA A 157 -6.16 -2.27 8.01
CA ALA A 157 -6.76 -1.04 7.49
C ALA A 157 -8.24 -1.25 7.08
N ALA A 158 -8.56 -2.38 6.46
CA ALA A 158 -9.93 -2.72 6.08
C ALA A 158 -10.84 -2.92 7.31
N LEU A 159 -10.34 -3.52 8.40
CA LEU A 159 -11.10 -3.64 9.64
C LEU A 159 -11.40 -2.27 10.25
N VAL A 160 -10.40 -1.38 10.34
CA VAL A 160 -10.60 -0.02 10.83
C VAL A 160 -11.58 0.76 9.95
N ALA A 161 -11.38 0.75 8.64
CA ALA A 161 -12.27 1.43 7.69
C ALA A 161 -13.69 0.87 7.74
N GLY A 162 -13.85 -0.45 7.84
CA GLY A 162 -15.15 -1.11 7.96
C GLY A 162 -15.86 -0.74 9.26
N PHE A 163 -15.13 -0.67 10.37
CA PHE A 163 -15.67 -0.24 11.66
C PHE A 163 -16.16 1.22 11.61
N VAL A 164 -15.33 2.12 11.09
CA VAL A 164 -15.70 3.54 10.92
C VAL A 164 -16.93 3.68 10.03
N TRP A 165 -16.94 2.99 8.88
CA TRP A 165 -18.06 3.04 7.94
C TRP A 165 -19.35 2.55 8.57
N LEU A 166 -19.30 1.36 9.19
CA LEU A 166 -20.48 0.75 9.82
C LEU A 166 -21.05 1.63 10.94
N ALA A 167 -20.19 2.15 11.81
CA ALA A 167 -20.62 2.98 12.93
C ALA A 167 -21.12 4.35 12.48
N HIS A 168 -20.51 4.95 11.47
CA HIS A 168 -20.94 6.22 10.90
C HIS A 168 -22.29 6.09 10.16
N ASP A 169 -22.46 5.04 9.33
CA ASP A 169 -23.67 4.80 8.56
C ASP A 169 -24.88 4.51 9.46
N ASN A 170 -24.67 3.75 10.53
CA ASN A 170 -25.71 3.44 11.52
C ASN A 170 -25.93 4.56 12.56
N LYS A 171 -25.24 5.70 12.43
CA LYS A 171 -25.33 6.84 13.36
C LYS A 171 -25.18 6.43 14.82
N ILE A 172 -24.25 5.51 15.10
CA ILE A 172 -24.00 5.03 16.46
C ILE A 172 -23.37 6.18 17.25
N PRO A 173 -24.01 6.66 18.34
CA PRO A 173 -23.47 7.76 19.12
C PRO A 173 -22.18 7.30 19.82
N LEU A 174 -21.09 8.04 19.63
CA LEU A 174 -19.79 7.72 20.21
C LEU A 174 -19.81 7.83 21.74
N ASP A 175 -20.62 8.73 22.29
CA ASP A 175 -20.67 9.04 23.71
C ASP A 175 -21.38 7.96 24.54
N ASP A 176 -22.43 7.32 23.99
CA ASP A 176 -23.29 6.39 24.76
C ASP A 176 -22.66 5.02 25.00
N TRP A 177 -21.68 4.60 24.17
CA TRP A 177 -21.14 3.24 24.20
C TRP A 177 -19.65 3.16 24.57
N GLY A 178 -19.02 4.27 24.89
CA GLY A 178 -17.58 4.30 25.10
C GLY A 178 -16.78 3.81 23.90
N LEU A 179 -17.32 3.96 22.67
CA LEU A 179 -16.70 3.52 21.42
C LEU A 179 -15.33 4.11 21.22
N GLN A 180 -15.06 5.27 21.81
CA GLN A 180 -13.74 5.91 21.83
C GLN A 180 -12.66 5.02 22.46
N TRP A 181 -13.03 4.13 23.39
CA TRP A 181 -12.12 3.19 24.06
C TRP A 181 -11.97 1.86 23.32
N VAL A 182 -12.85 1.59 22.36
CA VAL A 182 -12.82 0.38 21.53
C VAL A 182 -12.05 0.63 20.21
N ALA A 183 -12.04 1.87 19.74
CA ALA A 183 -11.33 2.30 18.53
C ALA A 183 -9.84 2.43 18.78
#